data_6022aab3d12531e44d64bfef1a5b001f
#
_entry.id   6022aab3d12531e44d64bfef1a5b001f
#
_cell.length_a   1.000
_cell.length_b   1.000
_cell.length_c   1.000
_cell.angle_alpha   90.00
_cell.angle_beta   90.00
_cell.angle_gamma   90.00
#
_symmetry.space_group_name_H-M   'P 1'
#
loop_
_entity.id
_entity.type
_entity.pdbx_description
1 polymer ?
#
loop_
_entity_poly.entity_id
_entity_poly.type
_entity_poly.pdbx_seq_one_letter_code
_entity_poly.pdbx_strand_id
1 'polypeptide(L)' 'MTDDKLIEMIKEVDDTFAVLIEKYQLPPLSFSSIILARILLINESCGTGQDFRQLLSEVVLKPPRSQEVVH' A
#
# COMPACT_ATOMS: atom_id res chain seq x y z
N MET A 1 18.64 -1.51 -0.41
CA MET A 1 18.05 -1.02 0.86
C MET A 1 18.26 -2.06 1.94
N THR A 2 18.71 -1.64 3.11
CA THR A 2 18.89 -2.56 4.23
C THR A 2 17.55 -2.92 4.87
N ASP A 3 17.50 -4.04 5.58
CA ASP A 3 16.28 -4.46 6.26
C ASP A 3 15.81 -3.41 7.29
N ASP A 4 16.77 -2.79 7.99
CA ASP A 4 16.45 -1.77 8.99
C ASP A 4 15.77 -0.56 8.34
N LYS A 5 16.28 -0.13 7.19
CA LYS A 5 15.68 1.00 6.48
C LYS A 5 14.31 0.66 5.91
N LEU A 6 14.13 -0.58 5.49
CA LEU A 6 12.84 -1.03 5.01
C LEU A 6 11.80 -1.01 6.13
N ILE A 7 12.18 -1.49 7.31
CA ILE A 7 11.30 -1.49 8.48
C ILE A 7 10.94 -0.06 8.87
N GLU A 8 11.92 0.85 8.88
CA GLU A 8 11.66 2.26 9.17
C GLU A 8 10.67 2.86 8.17
N MET A 9 10.83 2.55 6.89
CA MET A 9 9.95 3.07 5.85
C MET A 9 8.53 2.55 6.03
N ILE A 10 8.38 1.26 6.32
CA ILE A 10 7.06 0.66 6.55
C ILE A 10 6.37 1.35 7.72
N LYS A 11 7.10 1.57 8.81
CA LYS A 11 6.55 2.22 9.98
C LYS A 11 6.11 3.66 9.67
N GLU A 12 6.92 4.37 8.91
CA GLU A 12 6.61 5.74 8.51
C GLU A 12 5.36 5.80 7.62
N VAL A 13 5.23 4.84 6.70
CA VAL A 13 4.05 4.74 5.85
C VAL A 13 2.81 4.46 6.70
N ASP A 14 2.90 3.51 7.62
CA ASP A 14 1.79 3.17 8.50
C ASP A 14 1.35 4.35 9.34
N ASP A 15 2.31 5.07 9.93
CA ASP A 15 2.01 6.24 10.75
C ASP A 15 1.33 7.33 9.94
N THR A 16 1.82 7.57 8.72
CA THR A 16 1.26 8.58 7.83
C THR A 16 -0.19 8.22 7.46
N PHE A 17 -0.44 6.97 7.15
CA PHE A 17 -1.78 6.51 6.81
C PHE A 17 -2.72 6.65 8.00
N ALA A 18 -2.27 6.28 9.19
CA ALA A 18 -3.09 6.40 10.40
C ALA A 18 -3.50 7.85 10.66
N VAL A 19 -2.55 8.77 10.50
CA VAL A 19 -2.83 10.20 10.68
C VAL A 19 -3.88 10.70 9.69
N LEU A 20 -3.76 10.29 8.43
CA LEU A 20 -4.69 10.72 7.38
C LEU A 20 -6.10 10.16 7.61
N ILE A 21 -6.19 8.89 7.98
CA ILE A 21 -7.48 8.26 8.25
C ILE A 21 -8.18 8.96 9.41
N GLU A 22 -7.45 9.24 10.48
CA GLU A 22 -8.00 9.91 11.64
C GLU A 22 -8.39 11.36 11.33
N LYS A 23 -7.50 12.08 10.64
CA LYS A 23 -7.71 13.50 10.33
C LYS A 23 -8.98 13.72 9.50
N TYR A 24 -9.21 12.88 8.51
CA TYR A 24 -10.33 13.07 7.59
C TYR A 24 -11.51 12.14 7.89
N GLN A 25 -11.39 11.32 8.91
CA GLN A 25 -12.45 10.39 9.31
C GLN A 25 -12.92 9.52 8.14
N LEU A 26 -11.96 9.03 7.35
CA LEU A 26 -12.26 8.23 6.16
C LEU A 26 -12.46 6.76 6.51
N PRO A 27 -13.49 6.12 5.93
CA PRO A 27 -13.58 4.66 6.01
C PRO A 27 -12.33 4.04 5.37
N PRO A 28 -11.80 2.94 5.94
CA PRO A 28 -10.58 2.32 5.41
C PRO A 28 -10.67 1.96 3.92
N LEU A 29 -11.82 1.51 3.46
CA LEU A 29 -11.99 1.14 2.06
C LEU A 29 -11.87 2.35 1.14
N SER A 30 -12.48 3.47 1.52
CA SER A 30 -12.39 4.70 0.76
C SER A 30 -10.96 5.21 0.71
N PHE A 31 -10.27 5.17 1.84
CA PHE A 31 -8.88 5.57 1.92
C PHE A 31 -8.01 4.70 1.00
N SER A 32 -8.22 3.39 1.03
CA SER A 32 -7.48 2.44 0.20
C SER A 32 -7.67 2.73 -1.28
N SER A 33 -8.89 3.05 -1.70
CA SER A 33 -9.18 3.38 -3.10
C SER A 33 -8.43 4.62 -3.56
N ILE A 34 -8.38 5.64 -2.70
CA ILE A 34 -7.68 6.88 -3.02
C ILE A 34 -6.18 6.63 -3.13
N ILE A 35 -5.61 5.92 -2.17
CA ILE A 35 -4.17 5.63 -2.16
C ILE A 35 -3.80 4.78 -3.37
N LEU A 36 -4.58 3.76 -3.66
CA LEU A 36 -4.31 2.88 -4.79
C LEU A 36 -4.32 3.67 -6.11
N ALA A 37 -5.29 4.55 -6.29
CA ALA A 37 -5.37 5.37 -7.49
C ALA A 37 -4.15 6.28 -7.61
N ARG A 38 -3.71 6.89 -6.52
CA ARG A 38 -2.54 7.77 -6.54
C ARG A 38 -1.26 6.99 -6.84
N ILE A 39 -1.11 5.82 -6.24
CA ILE A 39 0.07 4.97 -6.49
C ILE A 39 0.09 4.52 -7.95
N LEU A 40 -1.04 4.17 -8.51
CA LEU A 40 -1.13 3.79 -9.91
C LEU A 40 -0.68 4.94 -10.81
N LEU A 41 -1.15 6.16 -10.55
CA LEU A 41 -0.75 7.33 -11.33
C LEU A 41 0.74 7.59 -11.26
N ILE A 42 1.33 7.42 -10.08
CA ILE A 42 2.79 7.57 -9.91
C ILE A 42 3.52 6.57 -10.80
N ASN A 43 3.07 5.31 -10.78
CA ASN A 43 3.71 4.27 -11.59
C ASN A 43 3.52 4.52 -13.07
N GLU A 44 2.36 4.99 -13.50
CA GLU A 44 2.13 5.35 -14.90
C GLU A 44 3.12 6.43 -15.34
N SER A 45 3.33 7.44 -14.50
CA SER A 45 4.27 8.53 -14.80
C SER A 45 5.70 8.05 -14.87
N CYS A 46 6.06 7.02 -14.13
CA CYS A 46 7.42 6.47 -14.09
C CYS A 46 7.65 5.36 -15.11
N GLY A 47 6.62 4.98 -15.88
CA GLY A 47 6.75 3.91 -16.85
C GLY A 47 6.65 2.51 -16.27
N THR A 48 6.23 2.39 -15.02
CA THR A 48 6.11 1.10 -14.33
C THR A 48 4.66 0.71 -14.07
N GLY A 49 3.70 1.36 -14.74
CA GLY A 49 2.29 1.11 -14.51
C GLY A 49 1.87 -0.32 -14.75
N GLN A 50 2.38 -0.92 -15.82
CA GLN A 50 2.04 -2.31 -16.14
C GLN A 50 2.61 -3.28 -15.12
N ASP A 51 3.85 -3.05 -14.70
CA ASP A 51 4.49 -3.87 -13.66
C ASP A 51 3.72 -3.77 -12.35
N PHE A 52 3.24 -2.58 -12.02
CA PHE A 52 2.46 -2.37 -10.82
C PHE A 52 1.12 -3.12 -10.87
N ARG A 53 0.46 -3.11 -12.01
CA ARG A 53 -0.80 -3.84 -12.19
C ARG A 53 -0.59 -5.33 -12.04
N GLN A 54 0.51 -5.84 -12.56
CA GLN A 54 0.85 -7.25 -12.41
C GLN A 54 1.11 -7.59 -10.94
N LEU A 55 1.82 -6.71 -10.24
CA LEU A 55 2.08 -6.88 -8.81
C LEU A 55 0.78 -6.93 -8.02
N LEU A 56 -0.15 -6.03 -8.31
CA LEU A 56 -1.47 -6.02 -7.66
C LEU A 56 -2.21 -7.33 -7.88
N SER A 57 -2.17 -7.84 -9.09
CA SER A 57 -2.81 -9.11 -9.43
C SER A 57 -2.25 -10.24 -8.57
N GLU A 58 -0.94 -10.26 -8.38
CA GLU A 58 -0.31 -11.28 -7.54
C GLU A 58 -0.69 -11.15 -6.07
N VAL A 59 -0.80 -9.93 -5.57
CA VAL A 59 -1.18 -9.69 -4.18
C VAL A 59 -2.62 -10.14 -3.94
N VAL A 60 -3.51 -9.88 -4.90
CA VAL A 60 -4.91 -10.29 -4.79
C VAL A 60 -5.05 -11.81 -4.83
N LEU A 61 -4.29 -12.47 -5.70
CA LEU A 61 -4.37 -13.91 -5.86
C LEU A 61 -3.61 -14.68 -4.76
N LYS A 62 -2.58 -14.05 -4.20
CA LYS A 62 -1.73 -14.66 -3.19
C LYS A 62 -1.58 -13.70 -2.01
N PRO A 63 -2.57 -13.70 -1.09
CA PRO A 63 -2.53 -12.78 0.05
C PRO A 63 -1.26 -12.95 0.87
N PRO A 64 -0.79 -11.89 1.54
CA PRO A 64 0.38 -11.99 2.41
C PRO A 64 0.19 -13.05 3.50
N ARG A 65 1.28 -13.72 3.85
CA ARG A 65 1.23 -14.78 4.87
C ARG A 65 0.72 -14.29 6.21
N SER A 66 0.99 -13.06 6.53
CA SER A 66 0.54 -12.49 7.81
C SER A 66 -0.97 -12.55 7.96
N GLN A 67 -1.71 -12.54 6.86
CA GLN A 67 -3.16 -12.64 6.91
C GLN A 67 -3.63 -14.06 7.20
N GLU A 68 -2.83 -15.04 6.87
CA GLU A 68 -3.15 -16.43 7.16
C GLU A 68 -2.98 -16.76 8.63
N VAL A 69 -2.06 -16.07 9.29
CA VAL A 69 -1.72 -16.33 10.69
C VAL A 69 -2.71 -15.71 11.65
N VAL A 70 -3.45 -14.72 11.22
CA VAL A 70 -4.36 -13.95 12.09
C VAL A 70 -5.58 -14.77 12.51
N HIS A 71 -5.78 -15.89 11.93
CA HIS A 71 -6.89 -16.76 12.28
C HIS A 71 -6.60 -17.57 13.52
#